data_6e0244b756b80b405b9a49dae8cf1b27
#
_entry.id   6e0244b756b80b405b9a49dae8cf1b27
#
_cell.length_a   1.000
_cell.length_b   1.000
_cell.length_c   1.000
_cell.angle_alpha   90.00
_cell.angle_beta   90.00
_cell.angle_gamma   90.00
#
_symmetry.space_group_name_H-M   'P 1'
#
loop_
_entity.id
_entity.type
_entity.pdbx_description
1 polymer ?
#
loop_
_entity_poly.entity_id
_entity_poly.type
_entity_poly.pdbx_seq_one_letter_code
_entity_poly.pdbx_strand_id
1 'polypeptide(L)'
;MPNTANYAEKWEPELLEILTQDSLVSPFITTSVRWLSAKTFHFTQMSTSGYKSHNRDGGWNRGSFVQTDVPFTLKHDRDVEFLVDKLDVDETNATASMENISKVFVRTQEVPEANALFFSRVATKAKTLDGYHTETKLSDYTAANVFAKIKKALGSGKLRRYKAMGALIVYVRSEIMDLLEQSTELAKKIEMTQIAEGGIGIETRVTKIDGVPVFEVIDDEVFYDAFDFDGEDGGFAPAETTYKASADTSVVAGKTYYTKSGEKYTAVKSPTGNPSTSSYYEVDAAGSKKINILIASPLTTKFVPKVNSIYFFAPGAHTEGDGWLYQNRAFSDVFVFPNGKDNKVDSVFVDTDIA
;
A
#
# COMPACT_ATOMS: atom_id res chain seq x y z
N MET A 1 9.00 -41.45 13.65
CA MET A 1 9.38 -40.07 13.31
C MET A 1 8.34 -39.15 13.95
N PRO A 2 8.67 -38.25 14.83
CA PRO A 2 7.68 -37.32 15.37
C PRO A 2 7.26 -36.36 14.25
N ASN A 3 5.97 -36.07 14.19
CA ASN A 3 5.32 -35.23 13.18
C ASN A 3 5.73 -33.76 13.31
N THR A 4 6.84 -33.38 12.74
CA THR A 4 7.28 -31.98 12.65
C THR A 4 6.42 -31.14 11.69
N ALA A 5 5.71 -31.78 10.77
CA ALA A 5 4.82 -31.09 9.82
C ALA A 5 3.54 -30.50 10.45
N ASN A 6 3.04 -31.08 11.57
CA ASN A 6 1.79 -30.62 12.18
C ASN A 6 1.87 -29.29 12.94
N TYR A 7 3.07 -28.80 13.29
CA TYR A 7 3.22 -27.52 13.98
C TYR A 7 3.15 -26.35 13.01
N ALA A 8 3.77 -26.46 11.85
CA ALA A 8 3.73 -25.43 10.83
C ALA A 8 2.30 -25.20 10.29
N GLU A 9 1.53 -26.27 10.08
CA GLU A 9 0.14 -26.17 9.61
C GLU A 9 -0.82 -25.52 10.63
N LYS A 10 -0.54 -25.63 11.92
CA LYS A 10 -1.39 -25.01 12.97
C LYS A 10 -1.14 -23.50 13.14
N TRP A 11 0.06 -23.05 12.86
CA TRP A 11 0.46 -21.65 13.11
C TRP A 11 0.12 -20.74 11.95
N GLU A 12 0.18 -21.23 10.72
CA GLU A 12 -0.13 -20.47 9.51
C GLU A 12 -1.52 -19.82 9.54
N PRO A 13 -2.61 -20.55 9.89
CA PRO A 13 -3.93 -19.92 9.98
C PRO A 13 -4.03 -18.87 11.08
N GLU A 14 -3.40 -19.07 12.25
CA GLU A 14 -3.46 -18.13 13.36
C GLU A 14 -2.69 -16.85 13.06
N LEU A 15 -1.51 -16.92 12.44
CA LEU A 15 -0.74 -15.77 12.03
C LEU A 15 -1.40 -15.02 10.87
N LEU A 16 -2.01 -15.74 9.93
CA LEU A 16 -2.80 -15.13 8.86
C LEU A 16 -4.03 -14.40 9.43
N GLU A 17 -4.66 -14.94 10.47
CA GLU A 17 -5.76 -14.28 11.16
C GLU A 17 -5.33 -12.97 11.82
N ILE A 18 -4.17 -12.93 12.47
CA ILE A 18 -3.59 -11.68 13.01
C ILE A 18 -3.37 -10.67 11.90
N LEU A 19 -2.76 -11.08 10.79
CA LEU A 19 -2.53 -10.21 9.62
C LEU A 19 -3.83 -9.63 9.08
N THR A 20 -4.89 -10.42 9.01
CA THR A 20 -6.18 -9.97 8.47
C THR A 20 -6.98 -9.11 9.45
N GLN A 21 -6.88 -9.33 10.75
CA GLN A 21 -7.63 -8.59 11.76
C GLN A 21 -7.00 -7.21 12.08
N ASP A 22 -5.68 -7.14 12.20
CA ASP A 22 -4.97 -5.92 12.60
C ASP A 22 -4.55 -5.04 11.40
N SER A 23 -4.68 -5.55 10.17
CA SER A 23 -4.25 -4.84 8.98
C SER A 23 -5.34 -3.95 8.40
N LEU A 24 -4.99 -2.69 8.10
CA LEU A 24 -5.84 -1.75 7.35
C LEU A 24 -6.14 -2.22 5.92
N VAL A 25 -5.38 -3.21 5.44
CA VAL A 25 -5.49 -3.77 4.08
C VAL A 25 -6.50 -4.91 4.00
N SER A 26 -7.00 -5.41 5.13
CA SER A 26 -7.90 -6.58 5.18
C SER A 26 -9.06 -6.57 4.16
N PRO A 27 -9.75 -5.43 3.88
CA PRO A 27 -10.82 -5.39 2.89
C PRO A 27 -10.36 -5.63 1.44
N PHE A 28 -9.05 -5.53 1.18
CA PHE A 28 -8.45 -5.65 -0.15
C PHE A 28 -7.81 -7.01 -0.40
N ILE A 29 -7.64 -7.83 0.62
CA ILE A 29 -7.02 -9.15 0.49
C ILE A 29 -7.87 -10.06 -0.38
N THR A 30 -7.27 -10.71 -1.36
CA THR A 30 -7.92 -11.71 -2.20
C THR A 30 -7.01 -12.89 -2.45
N THR A 31 -7.53 -14.07 -2.21
CA THR A 31 -6.88 -15.36 -2.53
C THR A 31 -7.39 -15.98 -3.83
N SER A 32 -8.49 -15.42 -4.39
CA SER A 32 -9.16 -15.96 -5.58
C SER A 32 -8.52 -15.45 -6.87
N VAL A 33 -7.29 -15.87 -7.14
CA VAL A 33 -6.55 -15.48 -8.35
C VAL A 33 -6.19 -16.70 -9.18
N ARG A 34 -6.37 -16.61 -10.51
CA ARG A 34 -5.94 -17.67 -11.44
C ARG A 34 -4.50 -17.44 -11.85
N TRP A 35 -3.61 -18.28 -11.34
CA TRP A 35 -2.19 -18.22 -11.65
C TRP A 35 -1.88 -18.83 -13.01
N LEU A 36 -1.08 -18.12 -13.80
CA LEU A 36 -0.56 -18.60 -15.07
C LEU A 36 0.86 -19.16 -14.92
N SER A 37 1.65 -18.54 -14.04
CA SER A 37 3.03 -18.95 -13.76
C SER A 37 3.37 -18.77 -12.28
N ALA A 38 4.61 -19.05 -11.91
CA ALA A 38 5.09 -18.89 -10.54
C ALA A 38 4.94 -17.46 -9.99
N LYS A 39 5.00 -16.43 -10.81
CA LYS A 39 4.98 -15.01 -10.40
C LYS A 39 3.91 -14.16 -11.10
N THR A 40 3.22 -14.72 -12.10
CA THR A 40 2.33 -13.94 -12.97
C THR A 40 0.95 -14.53 -13.00
N PHE A 41 -0.05 -13.68 -12.93
CA PHE A 41 -1.43 -14.01 -13.20
C PHE A 41 -2.01 -13.05 -14.25
N HIS A 42 -3.07 -13.48 -14.92
CA HIS A 42 -3.73 -12.67 -15.91
C HIS A 42 -5.09 -12.23 -15.40
N PHE A 43 -5.39 -10.98 -15.64
CA PHE A 43 -6.73 -10.44 -15.49
C PHE A 43 -7.36 -10.29 -16.87
N THR A 44 -8.41 -11.08 -17.12
CA THR A 44 -9.12 -11.06 -18.38
C THR A 44 -10.17 -9.97 -18.39
N GLN A 45 -10.09 -9.08 -19.36
CA GLN A 45 -11.10 -8.06 -19.63
C GLN A 45 -11.84 -8.35 -20.92
N MET A 46 -13.13 -8.05 -20.93
CA MET A 46 -13.95 -8.19 -22.11
C MET A 46 -14.67 -6.87 -22.41
N SER A 47 -14.55 -6.39 -23.62
CA SER A 47 -15.33 -5.27 -24.13
C SER A 47 -16.21 -5.70 -25.27
N THR A 48 -17.40 -5.12 -25.37
CA THR A 48 -18.39 -5.45 -26.42
C THR A 48 -18.78 -4.19 -27.17
N SER A 49 -19.13 -4.37 -28.45
CA SER A 49 -19.74 -3.28 -29.23
C SER A 49 -21.15 -2.96 -28.71
N GLY A 50 -21.55 -1.71 -28.84
CA GLY A 50 -22.91 -1.27 -28.51
C GLY A 50 -23.96 -1.71 -29.53
N TYR A 51 -25.20 -1.32 -29.27
CA TYR A 51 -26.29 -1.50 -30.22
C TYR A 51 -26.09 -0.70 -31.50
N LYS A 52 -26.51 -1.26 -32.60
CA LYS A 52 -26.57 -0.59 -33.91
C LYS A 52 -28.04 -0.41 -34.31
N SER A 53 -28.34 0.58 -35.16
CA SER A 53 -29.69 0.78 -35.69
C SER A 53 -30.15 -0.46 -36.42
N HIS A 54 -31.38 -0.92 -36.12
CA HIS A 54 -31.96 -2.07 -36.75
C HIS A 54 -32.35 -1.74 -38.20
N ASN A 55 -31.92 -2.60 -39.14
CA ASN A 55 -32.36 -2.55 -40.52
C ASN A 55 -33.37 -3.68 -40.72
N ARG A 56 -34.60 -3.33 -41.10
CA ARG A 56 -35.70 -4.30 -41.32
C ARG A 56 -35.40 -5.29 -42.42
N ASP A 57 -34.67 -4.86 -43.47
CA ASP A 57 -34.39 -5.67 -44.65
C ASP A 57 -33.04 -6.40 -44.58
N GLY A 58 -32.16 -6.03 -43.62
CA GLY A 58 -30.81 -6.55 -43.53
C GLY A 58 -30.56 -7.56 -42.40
N GLY A 59 -31.56 -7.93 -41.61
CA GLY A 59 -31.45 -8.88 -40.50
C GLY A 59 -30.74 -8.33 -39.27
N TRP A 60 -30.16 -9.21 -38.44
CA TRP A 60 -29.52 -8.85 -37.22
C TRP A 60 -28.12 -8.25 -37.41
N ASN A 61 -27.85 -7.12 -36.78
CA ASN A 61 -26.51 -6.53 -36.77
C ASN A 61 -25.54 -7.38 -35.91
N ARG A 62 -24.47 -7.83 -36.51
CA ARG A 62 -23.41 -8.54 -35.77
C ARG A 62 -22.64 -7.58 -34.87
N GLY A 63 -22.59 -7.88 -33.57
CA GLY A 63 -21.70 -7.24 -32.60
C GLY A 63 -20.31 -7.85 -32.67
N SER A 64 -19.34 -7.11 -32.11
CA SER A 64 -17.99 -7.60 -31.87
C SER A 64 -17.71 -7.59 -30.38
N PHE A 65 -16.88 -8.49 -29.92
CA PHE A 65 -16.29 -8.48 -28.59
C PHE A 65 -14.78 -8.59 -28.71
N VAL A 66 -14.09 -7.96 -27.77
CA VAL A 66 -12.64 -8.03 -27.65
C VAL A 66 -12.33 -8.50 -26.24
N GLN A 67 -11.59 -9.57 -26.12
CA GLN A 67 -11.03 -10.06 -24.87
C GLN A 67 -9.55 -9.67 -24.84
N THR A 68 -9.13 -9.06 -23.74
CA THR A 68 -7.74 -8.67 -23.52
C THR A 68 -7.29 -9.21 -22.18
N ASP A 69 -6.19 -9.94 -22.17
CA ASP A 69 -5.55 -10.44 -20.96
C ASP A 69 -4.40 -9.51 -20.57
N VAL A 70 -4.50 -8.93 -19.38
CA VAL A 70 -3.45 -8.06 -18.82
C VAL A 70 -2.64 -8.87 -17.81
N PRO A 71 -1.33 -9.06 -18.05
CA PRO A 71 -0.46 -9.77 -17.10
C PRO A 71 -0.11 -8.87 -15.91
N PHE A 72 -0.16 -9.45 -14.72
CA PHE A 72 0.30 -8.84 -13.47
C PHE A 72 1.36 -9.72 -12.84
N THR A 73 2.51 -9.15 -12.51
CA THR A 73 3.64 -9.87 -11.95
C THR A 73 3.92 -9.38 -10.55
N LEU A 74 3.97 -10.30 -9.59
CA LEU A 74 4.35 -10.01 -8.22
C LEU A 74 5.86 -9.74 -8.15
N LYS A 75 6.23 -8.77 -7.34
CA LYS A 75 7.63 -8.35 -7.16
C LYS A 75 8.10 -8.38 -5.71
N HIS A 76 7.19 -8.33 -4.74
CA HIS A 76 7.52 -8.24 -3.34
C HIS A 76 7.64 -9.64 -2.74
N ASP A 77 8.88 -10.16 -2.64
CA ASP A 77 9.25 -11.49 -2.13
C ASP A 77 10.23 -11.28 -0.96
N ARG A 78 9.77 -11.56 0.25
CA ARG A 78 10.48 -11.28 1.51
C ARG A 78 10.55 -12.54 2.34
N ASP A 79 11.66 -12.70 3.05
CA ASP A 79 11.84 -13.79 4.01
C ASP A 79 12.60 -13.32 5.25
N VAL A 80 12.44 -14.08 6.32
CA VAL A 80 13.16 -13.88 7.58
C VAL A 80 13.36 -15.23 8.26
N GLU A 81 14.48 -15.34 8.95
CA GLU A 81 14.82 -16.49 9.75
C GLU A 81 15.22 -16.07 11.17
N PHE A 82 14.67 -16.74 12.17
CA PHE A 82 15.07 -16.58 13.56
C PHE A 82 15.54 -17.91 14.12
N LEU A 83 16.76 -17.92 14.65
CA LEU A 83 17.32 -19.03 15.39
C LEU A 83 17.43 -18.63 16.86
N VAL A 84 16.81 -19.39 17.75
CA VAL A 84 16.82 -19.16 19.20
C VAL A 84 17.42 -20.37 19.90
N ASP A 85 18.52 -20.15 20.61
CA ASP A 85 19.18 -21.20 21.37
C ASP A 85 18.29 -21.71 22.50
N LYS A 86 18.39 -23.00 22.81
CA LYS A 86 17.62 -23.63 23.87
C LYS A 86 17.93 -23.03 25.25
N LEU A 87 19.18 -22.64 25.50
CA LEU A 87 19.58 -22.04 26.76
C LEU A 87 18.95 -20.65 26.94
N ASP A 88 18.84 -19.86 25.86
CA ASP A 88 18.23 -18.53 25.90
C ASP A 88 16.74 -18.61 26.28
N VAL A 89 16.03 -19.63 25.80
CA VAL A 89 14.63 -19.87 26.18
C VAL A 89 14.50 -20.21 27.66
N ASP A 90 15.39 -21.05 28.17
CA ASP A 90 15.37 -21.47 29.59
C ASP A 90 15.78 -20.28 30.52
N GLU A 91 16.80 -19.51 30.15
CA GLU A 91 17.25 -18.35 30.93
C GLU A 91 16.22 -17.21 30.98
N THR A 92 15.44 -17.03 29.93
CA THR A 92 14.39 -16.00 29.84
C THR A 92 13.02 -16.45 30.40
N ASN A 93 12.96 -17.61 31.06
CA ASN A 93 11.68 -18.23 31.52
C ASN A 93 10.64 -18.33 30.40
N ALA A 94 11.06 -18.79 29.22
CA ALA A 94 10.26 -18.93 28.01
C ALA A 94 9.71 -17.60 27.41
N THR A 95 10.20 -16.44 27.86
CA THR A 95 9.81 -15.15 27.25
C THR A 95 10.34 -15.06 25.82
N ALA A 96 11.55 -15.57 25.56
CA ALA A 96 12.13 -15.70 24.21
C ALA A 96 11.63 -16.96 23.49
N SER A 97 10.43 -17.44 23.80
CA SER A 97 9.85 -18.56 23.06
C SER A 97 9.58 -18.17 21.62
N MET A 98 9.71 -19.12 20.71
CA MET A 98 9.48 -18.90 19.30
C MET A 98 8.06 -18.40 19.01
N GLU A 99 7.08 -18.81 19.80
CA GLU A 99 5.70 -18.30 19.74
C GLU A 99 5.61 -16.82 19.98
N ASN A 100 6.26 -16.32 21.02
CA ASN A 100 6.27 -14.89 21.32
C ASN A 100 7.01 -14.10 20.25
N ILE A 101 8.16 -14.59 19.79
CA ILE A 101 8.97 -13.95 18.74
C ILE A 101 8.17 -13.84 17.44
N SER A 102 7.50 -14.92 17.00
CA SER A 102 6.71 -14.89 15.77
C SER A 102 5.50 -13.94 15.87
N LYS A 103 4.78 -13.93 17.01
CA LYS A 103 3.68 -12.98 17.22
C LYS A 103 4.14 -11.52 17.24
N VAL A 104 5.27 -11.24 17.88
CA VAL A 104 5.86 -9.88 17.87
C VAL A 104 6.27 -9.50 16.45
N PHE A 105 6.97 -10.39 15.73
CA PHE A 105 7.38 -10.14 14.34
C PHE A 105 6.20 -9.80 13.44
N VAL A 106 5.13 -10.59 13.45
CA VAL A 106 3.95 -10.34 12.62
C VAL A 106 3.35 -8.96 12.92
N ARG A 107 3.18 -8.62 14.19
CA ARG A 107 2.57 -7.34 14.59
C ARG A 107 3.45 -6.11 14.35
N THR A 108 4.76 -6.24 14.55
CA THR A 108 5.67 -5.08 14.50
C THR A 108 6.35 -4.90 13.15
N GLN A 109 6.41 -5.95 12.31
CA GLN A 109 7.11 -5.91 11.03
C GLN A 109 6.19 -6.28 9.87
N GLU A 110 5.59 -7.45 9.87
CA GLU A 110 4.84 -7.97 8.71
C GLU A 110 3.57 -7.14 8.42
N VAL A 111 2.76 -6.82 9.44
CA VAL A 111 1.55 -6.01 9.27
C VAL A 111 1.87 -4.58 8.85
N PRO A 112 2.79 -3.83 9.48
CA PRO A 112 3.19 -2.52 9.01
C PRO A 112 3.78 -2.52 7.59
N GLU A 113 4.62 -3.51 7.24
CA GLU A 113 5.17 -3.64 5.89
C GLU A 113 4.07 -3.88 4.85
N ALA A 114 3.08 -4.72 5.15
CA ALA A 114 1.93 -4.95 4.27
C ALA A 114 1.10 -3.67 4.06
N ASN A 115 0.89 -2.87 5.11
CA ASN A 115 0.22 -1.58 5.02
C ASN A 115 1.03 -0.58 4.18
N ALA A 116 2.34 -0.47 4.42
CA ALA A 116 3.25 0.38 3.67
C ALA A 116 3.29 0.01 2.18
N LEU A 117 3.36 -1.29 1.87
CA LEU A 117 3.29 -1.80 0.50
C LEU A 117 1.97 -1.40 -0.17
N PHE A 118 0.85 -1.58 0.51
CA PHE A 118 -0.46 -1.22 -0.02
C PHE A 118 -0.54 0.28 -0.33
N PHE A 119 -0.23 1.14 0.64
CA PHE A 119 -0.35 2.58 0.47
C PHE A 119 0.58 3.10 -0.64
N SER A 120 1.83 2.66 -0.67
CA SER A 120 2.79 3.10 -1.69
C SER A 120 2.40 2.64 -3.10
N ARG A 121 1.96 1.41 -3.27
CA ARG A 121 1.54 0.89 -4.59
C ARG A 121 0.30 1.62 -5.12
N VAL A 122 -0.70 1.83 -4.25
CA VAL A 122 -1.92 2.56 -4.63
C VAL A 122 -1.61 4.02 -4.93
N ALA A 123 -0.79 4.70 -4.11
CA ALA A 123 -0.38 6.08 -4.31
C ALA A 123 0.43 6.25 -5.60
N THR A 124 1.42 5.39 -5.83
CA THR A 124 2.20 5.39 -7.08
C THR A 124 1.29 5.23 -8.29
N LYS A 125 0.30 4.33 -8.21
CA LYS A 125 -0.65 4.15 -9.31
C LYS A 125 -1.54 5.37 -9.51
N ALA A 126 -2.06 5.97 -8.44
CA ALA A 126 -2.89 7.18 -8.52
C ALA A 126 -2.12 8.36 -9.13
N LYS A 127 -0.84 8.54 -8.77
CA LYS A 127 0.03 9.59 -9.33
C LYS A 127 0.23 9.49 -10.84
N THR A 128 0.16 8.28 -11.42
CA THR A 128 0.24 8.10 -12.89
C THR A 128 -1.02 8.52 -13.63
N LEU A 129 -2.10 8.88 -12.90
CA LEU A 129 -3.43 9.13 -13.49
C LEU A 129 -3.77 10.62 -13.38
N ASP A 130 -4.07 11.25 -14.51
CA ASP A 130 -4.49 12.64 -14.54
C ASP A 130 -5.83 12.85 -13.83
N GLY A 131 -5.89 13.82 -12.91
CA GLY A 131 -7.07 14.15 -12.11
C GLY A 131 -7.34 13.21 -10.91
N TYR A 132 -6.43 12.27 -10.59
CA TYR A 132 -6.55 11.37 -9.44
C TYR A 132 -5.44 11.56 -8.39
N HIS A 133 -4.67 12.61 -8.54
CA HIS A 133 -3.64 13.01 -7.62
C HIS A 133 -3.72 14.51 -7.34
N THR A 134 -3.51 14.90 -6.09
CA THR A 134 -3.32 16.28 -5.64
C THR A 134 -2.16 16.34 -4.67
N GLU A 135 -1.58 17.53 -4.57
CA GLU A 135 -0.54 17.83 -3.59
C GLU A 135 -1.02 19.03 -2.75
N THR A 136 -1.18 18.83 -1.45
CA THR A 136 -1.74 19.83 -0.54
C THR A 136 -0.90 19.87 0.73
N LYS A 137 -0.44 21.06 1.13
CA LYS A 137 0.24 21.22 2.43
C LYS A 137 -0.69 20.85 3.57
N LEU A 138 -0.17 20.16 4.58
CA LEU A 138 -0.94 19.86 5.78
C LEU A 138 -1.52 21.14 6.42
N SER A 139 -0.75 22.24 6.43
CA SER A 139 -1.19 23.55 6.95
C SER A 139 -2.41 24.16 6.24
N ASP A 140 -2.72 23.71 5.01
CA ASP A 140 -3.87 24.18 4.24
C ASP A 140 -5.16 23.42 4.58
N TYR A 141 -5.07 22.42 5.47
CA TYR A 141 -6.23 21.75 6.05
C TYR A 141 -6.64 22.48 7.33
N THR A 142 -7.92 22.73 7.47
CA THR A 142 -8.53 23.36 8.64
C THR A 142 -9.85 22.66 8.97
N ALA A 143 -10.31 22.76 10.19
CA ALA A 143 -11.61 22.21 10.60
C ALA A 143 -12.78 22.70 9.71
N ALA A 144 -12.67 23.90 9.14
CA ALA A 144 -13.71 24.47 8.28
C ALA A 144 -13.69 23.89 6.85
N ASN A 145 -12.54 23.43 6.33
CA ASN A 145 -12.42 23.03 4.92
C ASN A 145 -12.17 21.55 4.70
N VAL A 146 -11.72 20.80 5.73
CA VAL A 146 -11.34 19.39 5.63
C VAL A 146 -12.46 18.51 5.07
N PHE A 147 -13.68 18.71 5.57
CA PHE A 147 -14.86 17.98 5.11
C PHE A 147 -15.13 18.22 3.62
N ALA A 148 -15.09 19.49 3.19
CA ALA A 148 -15.28 19.87 1.80
C ALA A 148 -14.17 19.30 0.89
N LYS A 149 -12.92 19.29 1.35
CA LYS A 149 -11.80 18.70 0.62
C LYS A 149 -11.96 17.19 0.42
N ILE A 150 -12.35 16.45 1.47
CA ILE A 150 -12.63 15.01 1.37
C ILE A 150 -13.80 14.74 0.41
N LYS A 151 -14.89 15.52 0.51
CA LYS A 151 -16.02 15.41 -0.44
C LYS A 151 -15.63 15.71 -1.87
N LYS A 152 -14.74 16.68 -2.10
CA LYS A 152 -14.19 16.99 -3.42
C LYS A 152 -13.35 15.81 -3.93
N ALA A 153 -12.49 15.22 -3.11
CA ALA A 153 -11.71 14.04 -3.45
C ALA A 153 -12.60 12.85 -3.84
N LEU A 154 -13.65 12.55 -3.03
CA LEU A 154 -14.65 11.52 -3.34
C LEU A 154 -15.43 11.78 -4.65
N GLY A 155 -15.48 13.03 -5.09
CA GLY A 155 -16.09 13.45 -6.34
C GLY A 155 -15.14 13.50 -7.53
N SER A 156 -13.84 13.24 -7.32
CA SER A 156 -12.82 13.33 -8.35
C SER A 156 -13.03 12.28 -9.45
N GLY A 157 -12.86 12.71 -10.69
CA GLY A 157 -12.96 11.85 -11.86
C GLY A 157 -14.21 10.96 -11.86
N LYS A 158 -14.00 9.66 -11.96
CA LYS A 158 -15.07 8.64 -12.01
C LYS A 158 -15.31 7.94 -10.67
N LEU A 159 -14.68 8.37 -9.58
CA LEU A 159 -14.87 7.79 -8.24
C LEU A 159 -16.33 7.80 -7.78
N ARG A 160 -17.13 8.75 -8.27
CA ARG A 160 -18.58 8.79 -8.00
C ARG A 160 -19.32 7.51 -8.36
N ARG A 161 -18.84 6.73 -9.33
CA ARG A 161 -19.44 5.45 -9.69
C ARG A 161 -19.27 4.44 -8.55
N TYR A 162 -18.05 4.34 -8.04
CA TYR A 162 -17.71 3.44 -6.94
C TYR A 162 -18.35 3.90 -5.63
N LYS A 163 -18.45 5.23 -5.40
CA LYS A 163 -19.22 5.79 -4.30
C LYS A 163 -20.68 5.36 -4.33
N ALA A 164 -21.33 5.46 -5.48
CA ALA A 164 -22.74 5.06 -5.65
C ALA A 164 -22.95 3.54 -5.42
N MET A 165 -21.91 2.73 -5.63
CA MET A 165 -21.91 1.29 -5.36
C MET A 165 -21.57 0.94 -3.91
N GLY A 166 -21.26 1.95 -3.05
CA GLY A 166 -20.78 1.72 -1.68
C GLY A 166 -19.41 1.04 -1.61
N ALA A 167 -18.61 1.11 -2.65
CA ALA A 167 -17.39 0.35 -2.82
C ALA A 167 -16.15 1.25 -2.80
N LEU A 168 -16.12 2.23 -1.91
CA LEU A 168 -14.94 3.06 -1.64
C LEU A 168 -14.56 2.97 -0.18
N ILE A 169 -13.27 3.11 0.08
CA ILE A 169 -12.69 3.28 1.41
C ILE A 169 -11.77 4.49 1.35
N VAL A 170 -11.82 5.32 2.38
CA VAL A 170 -10.97 6.50 2.55
C VAL A 170 -10.03 6.25 3.71
N TYR A 171 -8.75 6.47 3.50
CA TYR A 171 -7.74 6.52 4.54
C TYR A 171 -7.27 7.95 4.71
N VAL A 172 -7.17 8.39 5.94
CA VAL A 172 -6.72 9.74 6.28
C VAL A 172 -5.64 9.69 7.34
N ARG A 173 -4.75 10.64 7.31
CA ARG A 173 -3.71 10.86 8.30
C ARG A 173 -4.33 11.34 9.61
N SER A 174 -3.73 11.00 10.76
CA SER A 174 -4.26 11.33 12.10
C SER A 174 -4.55 12.82 12.28
N GLU A 175 -3.67 13.71 11.85
CA GLU A 175 -3.89 15.15 11.99
C GLU A 175 -5.09 15.65 11.14
N ILE A 176 -5.38 14.98 10.02
CA ILE A 176 -6.56 15.29 9.21
C ILE A 176 -7.82 14.73 9.87
N MET A 177 -7.75 13.59 10.54
CA MET A 177 -8.85 13.04 11.31
C MET A 177 -9.21 13.97 12.48
N ASP A 178 -8.22 14.48 13.22
CA ASP A 178 -8.42 15.46 14.30
C ASP A 178 -9.17 16.71 13.81
N LEU A 179 -8.75 17.26 12.66
CA LEU A 179 -9.44 18.39 12.04
C LEU A 179 -10.87 18.05 11.58
N LEU A 180 -11.07 16.82 11.13
CA LEU A 180 -12.38 16.34 10.70
C LEU A 180 -13.33 16.20 11.89
N GLU A 181 -12.86 15.70 13.03
CA GLU A 181 -13.64 15.60 14.27
C GLU A 181 -14.01 16.97 14.83
N GLN A 182 -13.16 17.98 14.67
CA GLN A 182 -13.44 19.37 15.04
C GLN A 182 -14.40 20.07 14.07
N SER A 183 -14.68 19.47 12.90
CA SER A 183 -15.56 20.08 11.90
C SER A 183 -17.01 20.03 12.33
N THR A 184 -17.65 21.21 12.38
CA THR A 184 -19.08 21.33 12.72
C THR A 184 -20.01 20.67 11.71
N GLU A 185 -19.57 20.47 10.49
CA GLU A 185 -20.35 19.80 9.44
C GLU A 185 -20.40 18.30 9.65
N LEU A 186 -19.35 17.71 10.20
CA LEU A 186 -19.29 16.29 10.51
C LEU A 186 -20.11 15.95 11.75
N ALA A 187 -20.08 16.77 12.79
CA ALA A 187 -20.85 16.60 14.02
C ALA A 187 -22.36 16.40 13.79
N LYS A 188 -22.87 16.87 12.64
CA LYS A 188 -24.26 16.71 12.23
C LYS A 188 -24.57 15.44 11.46
N LYS A 189 -23.56 14.65 11.04
CA LYS A 189 -23.69 13.52 10.08
C LYS A 189 -22.94 12.25 10.49
N ILE A 190 -22.37 12.19 11.69
CA ILE A 190 -21.62 11.01 12.14
C ILE A 190 -22.61 9.91 12.49
N GLU A 191 -22.61 8.83 11.73
CA GLU A 191 -22.98 7.50 12.21
C GLU A 191 -21.70 6.80 12.68
N MET A 192 -21.49 6.79 13.99
CA MET A 192 -20.38 6.01 14.60
C MET A 192 -20.76 4.54 14.52
N THR A 193 -20.06 3.79 13.69
CA THR A 193 -20.20 2.33 13.66
C THR A 193 -18.99 1.73 14.38
N GLN A 194 -19.22 1.18 15.57
CA GLN A 194 -18.23 0.32 16.22
C GLN A 194 -18.13 -0.98 15.43
N ILE A 195 -16.97 -1.28 14.90
CA ILE A 195 -16.64 -2.62 14.44
C ILE A 195 -15.91 -3.28 15.60
N ALA A 196 -16.68 -3.92 16.50
CA ALA A 196 -16.15 -4.78 17.54
C ALA A 196 -16.31 -6.24 17.06
N GLU A 197 -15.26 -6.83 16.55
CA GLU A 197 -15.13 -8.29 16.49
C GLU A 197 -13.73 -8.69 16.94
N GLY A 198 -13.67 -9.29 18.12
CA GLY A 198 -12.67 -10.21 18.60
C GLY A 198 -11.22 -9.75 18.64
N GLY A 199 -10.78 -9.19 19.75
CA GLY A 199 -9.41 -8.85 20.04
C GLY A 199 -9.32 -7.51 20.74
N ILE A 200 -8.23 -7.18 21.38
CA ILE A 200 -8.01 -5.87 22.02
C ILE A 200 -8.25 -4.83 20.95
N GLY A 201 -9.47 -4.26 20.95
CA GLY A 201 -9.85 -3.28 19.95
C GLY A 201 -9.02 -2.02 20.12
N ILE A 202 -8.13 -1.77 19.19
CA ILE A 202 -7.82 -0.40 18.86
C ILE A 202 -9.16 0.13 18.36
N GLU A 203 -9.78 1.03 19.12
CA GLU A 203 -10.99 1.72 18.67
C GLU A 203 -10.63 2.56 17.45
N THR A 204 -10.58 1.91 16.31
CA THR A 204 -10.51 2.63 15.04
C THR A 204 -11.86 3.29 14.87
N ARG A 205 -11.94 4.57 15.14
CA ARG A 205 -13.17 5.34 14.92
C ARG A 205 -13.48 5.32 13.45
N VAL A 206 -14.37 4.42 13.05
CA VAL A 206 -14.85 4.35 11.67
C VAL A 206 -15.92 5.43 11.50
N THR A 207 -15.55 6.50 10.85
CA THR A 207 -16.49 7.56 10.47
C THR A 207 -16.93 7.32 9.03
N LYS A 208 -18.22 7.46 8.74
CA LYS A 208 -18.75 7.41 7.38
C LYS A 208 -19.04 8.81 6.86
N ILE A 209 -18.51 9.15 5.70
CA ILE A 209 -18.86 10.36 4.95
C ILE A 209 -19.65 9.97 3.72
N ASP A 210 -20.92 10.39 3.63
CA ASP A 210 -21.83 10.05 2.52
C ASP A 210 -21.91 8.52 2.25
N GLY A 211 -21.89 7.69 3.31
CA GLY A 211 -21.93 6.24 3.22
C GLY A 211 -20.59 5.56 2.91
N VAL A 212 -19.50 6.33 2.74
CA VAL A 212 -18.14 5.81 2.55
C VAL A 212 -17.41 5.75 3.87
N PRO A 213 -16.85 4.60 4.29
CA PRO A 213 -16.07 4.50 5.51
C PRO A 213 -14.77 5.29 5.40
N VAL A 214 -14.41 5.96 6.48
CA VAL A 214 -13.16 6.71 6.63
C VAL A 214 -12.36 6.09 7.76
N PHE A 215 -11.17 5.63 7.46
CA PHE A 215 -10.25 5.03 8.41
C PHE A 215 -9.12 6.00 8.70
N GLU A 216 -8.81 6.16 9.97
CA GLU A 216 -7.62 6.83 10.42
C GLU A 216 -6.42 5.90 10.30
N VAL A 217 -5.31 6.40 9.77
CA VAL A 217 -4.01 5.73 9.81
C VAL A 217 -3.24 6.33 10.98
N ILE A 218 -3.22 5.60 12.10
CA ILE A 218 -2.58 6.05 13.35
C ILE A 218 -1.06 5.96 13.22
N ASP A 219 -0.57 4.92 12.56
CA ASP A 219 0.87 4.74 12.33
C ASP A 219 1.31 5.59 11.14
N ASP A 220 1.85 6.75 11.45
CA ASP A 220 2.36 7.70 10.47
C ASP A 220 3.54 7.16 9.63
N GLU A 221 4.26 6.16 10.15
CA GLU A 221 5.46 5.61 9.51
C GLU A 221 5.12 4.72 8.30
N VAL A 222 3.90 4.22 8.21
CA VAL A 222 3.44 3.41 7.06
C VAL A 222 2.71 4.20 5.99
N PHE A 223 2.43 5.51 6.22
CA PHE A 223 1.54 6.29 5.35
C PHE A 223 2.30 7.25 4.42
N TYR A 224 3.18 6.67 3.59
CA TYR A 224 3.93 7.37 2.56
C TYR A 224 3.62 6.83 1.17
N ASP A 225 3.92 7.61 0.16
CA ASP A 225 3.66 7.29 -1.24
C ASP A 225 4.75 6.45 -1.92
N ALA A 226 5.90 6.30 -1.27
CA ALA A 226 6.99 5.45 -1.73
C ALA A 226 7.80 4.89 -0.54
N PHE A 227 8.18 3.63 -0.64
CA PHE A 227 9.01 2.93 0.32
C PHE A 227 10.18 2.23 -0.37
N ASP A 228 11.28 2.16 0.35
CA ASP A 228 12.38 1.24 0.10
C ASP A 228 12.19 0.00 0.98
N PHE A 229 12.10 -1.17 0.34
CA PHE A 229 11.93 -2.47 0.99
C PHE A 229 13.21 -3.30 0.98
N ASP A 230 14.29 -2.79 0.40
CA ASP A 230 15.56 -3.50 0.20
C ASP A 230 16.72 -2.84 0.97
N GLY A 231 16.43 -2.13 2.08
CA GLY A 231 17.44 -1.46 2.89
C GLY A 231 18.54 -2.40 3.41
N GLU A 232 19.75 -1.88 3.65
CA GLU A 232 20.93 -2.65 4.07
C GLU A 232 20.71 -3.45 5.36
N ASP A 233 19.85 -2.93 6.27
CA ASP A 233 19.55 -3.57 7.55
C ASP A 233 18.26 -4.43 7.51
N GLY A 234 17.67 -4.61 6.34
CA GLY A 234 16.35 -5.23 6.17
C GLY A 234 15.22 -4.30 6.59
N GLY A 235 13.97 -4.85 6.67
CA GLY A 235 12.79 -4.05 6.98
C GLY A 235 12.36 -3.15 5.81
N PHE A 236 11.68 -2.06 6.13
CA PHE A 236 11.22 -1.08 5.16
C PHE A 236 11.40 0.33 5.73
N ALA A 237 11.62 1.30 4.86
CA ALA A 237 11.74 2.71 5.22
C ALA A 237 11.12 3.60 4.14
N PRO A 238 10.62 4.81 4.49
CA PRO A 238 10.21 5.79 3.50
C PRO A 238 11.37 6.08 2.53
N ALA A 239 11.10 6.03 1.23
CA ALA A 239 12.14 6.23 0.22
C ALA A 239 12.78 7.61 0.35
N GLU A 240 14.09 7.66 0.37
CA GLU A 240 14.85 8.92 0.44
C GLU A 240 15.05 9.53 -0.95
N THR A 241 15.26 10.86 -0.98
CA THR A 241 15.62 11.54 -2.22
C THR A 241 17.03 11.16 -2.62
N THR A 242 17.18 10.56 -3.79
CA THR A 242 18.49 10.26 -4.35
C THR A 242 18.93 11.32 -5.38
N TYR A 243 20.22 11.51 -5.47
CA TYR A 243 20.82 12.54 -6.33
C TYR A 243 21.88 11.92 -7.24
N LYS A 244 21.92 12.37 -8.48
CA LYS A 244 22.99 12.03 -9.43
C LYS A 244 23.72 13.28 -9.89
N ALA A 245 24.95 13.12 -10.37
CA ALA A 245 25.68 14.19 -10.98
C ALA A 245 24.92 14.70 -12.22
N SER A 246 24.81 16.03 -12.35
CA SER A 246 24.13 16.62 -13.50
C SER A 246 24.95 16.41 -14.76
N ALA A 247 24.29 15.99 -15.83
CA ALA A 247 24.87 15.87 -17.17
C ALA A 247 24.63 17.13 -18.03
N ASP A 248 23.94 18.13 -17.51
CA ASP A 248 23.61 19.36 -18.26
C ASP A 248 24.86 20.18 -18.59
N THR A 249 24.98 20.62 -19.82
CA THR A 249 26.08 21.47 -20.26
C THR A 249 25.80 22.98 -20.07
N SER A 250 24.54 23.32 -19.78
CA SER A 250 24.09 24.68 -19.45
C SER A 250 22.96 24.62 -18.45
N VAL A 251 22.76 25.69 -17.67
CA VAL A 251 21.65 25.79 -16.73
C VAL A 251 20.31 25.74 -17.45
N VAL A 252 19.47 24.80 -17.09
CA VAL A 252 18.11 24.63 -17.64
C VAL A 252 17.12 25.43 -16.80
N ALA A 253 16.35 26.29 -17.44
CA ALA A 253 15.34 27.11 -16.77
C ALA A 253 14.28 26.22 -16.08
N GLY A 254 13.99 26.53 -14.82
CA GLY A 254 13.01 25.77 -14.01
C GLY A 254 13.54 24.47 -13.35
N LYS A 255 14.80 24.09 -13.61
CA LYS A 255 15.45 22.94 -12.99
C LYS A 255 16.22 23.37 -11.74
N THR A 256 16.07 22.61 -10.67
CA THR A 256 16.81 22.82 -9.41
C THR A 256 18.07 21.98 -9.42
N TYR A 257 19.20 22.62 -9.13
CA TYR A 257 20.50 21.97 -8.97
C TYR A 257 20.90 21.96 -7.50
N TYR A 258 21.73 21.00 -7.12
CA TYR A 258 22.18 20.79 -5.75
C TYR A 258 23.71 20.73 -5.70
N THR A 259 24.28 21.19 -4.60
CA THR A 259 25.70 20.97 -4.25
C THR A 259 25.77 19.97 -3.11
N LYS A 260 26.79 19.09 -3.14
CA LYS A 260 27.05 18.09 -2.11
C LYS A 260 28.13 18.59 -1.14
N SER A 261 27.83 18.50 0.16
CA SER A 261 28.81 18.76 1.22
C SER A 261 28.72 17.63 2.25
N GLY A 262 29.70 16.73 2.25
CA GLY A 262 29.62 15.45 2.96
C GLY A 262 28.49 14.60 2.38
N GLU A 263 27.57 14.16 3.20
CA GLU A 263 26.36 13.41 2.78
C GLU A 263 25.16 14.31 2.46
N LYS A 264 25.27 15.60 2.71
CA LYS A 264 24.16 16.54 2.56
C LYS A 264 24.14 17.21 1.21
N TYR A 265 22.96 17.22 0.57
CA TYR A 265 22.67 17.95 -0.65
C TYR A 265 21.90 19.24 -0.34
N THR A 266 22.33 20.36 -0.94
CA THR A 266 21.72 21.67 -0.72
C THR A 266 21.38 22.31 -2.06
N ALA A 267 20.12 22.78 -2.19
CA ALA A 267 19.65 23.42 -3.40
C ALA A 267 20.42 24.72 -3.68
N VAL A 268 20.81 24.91 -4.93
CA VAL A 268 21.53 26.11 -5.40
C VAL A 268 20.52 27.14 -5.87
N LYS A 269 20.47 28.29 -5.20
CA LYS A 269 19.50 29.36 -5.52
C LYS A 269 19.73 29.99 -6.88
N SER A 270 20.99 30.09 -7.32
CA SER A 270 21.37 30.74 -8.58
C SER A 270 22.46 29.91 -9.24
N PRO A 271 22.15 28.81 -9.90
CA PRO A 271 23.15 28.02 -10.59
C PRO A 271 23.72 28.81 -11.79
N THR A 272 25.02 28.72 -11.97
CA THR A 272 25.75 29.42 -13.05
C THR A 272 26.73 28.47 -13.73
N GLY A 273 27.06 28.78 -14.99
CA GLY A 273 28.06 28.02 -15.74
C GLY A 273 27.54 26.69 -16.30
N ASN A 274 28.43 25.71 -16.37
CA ASN A 274 28.14 24.39 -16.91
C ASN A 274 27.89 23.41 -15.72
N PRO A 275 26.66 22.95 -15.47
CA PRO A 275 26.33 22.08 -14.31
C PRO A 275 27.14 20.82 -14.26
N SER A 276 27.45 20.17 -15.39
CA SER A 276 28.20 18.91 -15.42
C SER A 276 29.66 19.07 -14.99
N THR A 277 30.26 20.25 -15.20
CA THR A 277 31.66 20.56 -14.79
C THR A 277 31.74 21.25 -13.44
N SER A 278 30.64 21.85 -12.95
CA SER A 278 30.56 22.59 -11.68
C SER A 278 30.21 21.71 -10.49
N SER A 279 30.24 20.38 -10.63
CA SER A 279 29.89 19.41 -9.59
C SER A 279 28.49 19.64 -9.02
N TYR A 280 27.55 20.01 -9.88
CA TYR A 280 26.14 20.08 -9.51
C TYR A 280 25.47 18.71 -9.64
N TYR A 281 24.51 18.51 -8.77
CA TYR A 281 23.69 17.31 -8.72
C TYR A 281 22.24 17.65 -9.03
N GLU A 282 21.53 16.70 -9.52
CA GLU A 282 20.09 16.76 -9.76
C GLU A 282 19.39 15.60 -9.04
N VAL A 283 18.12 15.75 -8.74
CA VAL A 283 17.32 14.67 -8.17
C VAL A 283 17.24 13.54 -9.19
N ASP A 284 17.68 12.36 -8.79
CA ASP A 284 17.55 11.13 -9.58
C ASP A 284 16.20 10.47 -9.31
N ALA A 285 15.88 10.23 -8.04
CA ALA A 285 14.55 9.84 -7.61
C ALA A 285 14.09 10.74 -6.47
N ALA A 286 12.87 11.24 -6.56
CA ALA A 286 12.26 12.02 -5.50
C ALA A 286 11.96 11.12 -4.30
N GLY A 287 12.25 11.62 -3.11
CA GLY A 287 11.91 10.96 -1.87
C GLY A 287 10.40 10.83 -1.68
N SER A 288 10.04 10.01 -0.74
CA SER A 288 8.66 9.78 -0.35
C SER A 288 8.01 11.04 0.22
N LYS A 289 6.72 11.17 0.00
CA LYS A 289 5.87 12.18 0.60
C LYS A 289 4.84 11.51 1.51
N LYS A 290 4.55 12.13 2.64
CA LYS A 290 3.43 11.67 3.49
C LYS A 290 2.12 11.78 2.71
N ILE A 291 1.24 10.82 2.90
CA ILE A 291 -0.09 10.84 2.31
C ILE A 291 -1.03 11.55 3.27
N ASN A 292 -1.80 12.50 2.77
CA ASN A 292 -2.86 13.17 3.51
C ASN A 292 -4.17 12.38 3.44
N ILE A 293 -4.57 12.03 2.21
CA ILE A 293 -5.81 11.30 1.94
C ILE A 293 -5.53 10.26 0.86
N LEU A 294 -5.95 9.02 1.08
CA LEU A 294 -5.94 7.98 0.07
C LEU A 294 -7.33 7.38 -0.05
N ILE A 295 -7.81 7.26 -1.27
CA ILE A 295 -9.10 6.63 -1.57
C ILE A 295 -8.86 5.46 -2.50
N ALA A 296 -9.39 4.31 -2.15
CA ALA A 296 -9.31 3.12 -2.98
C ALA A 296 -10.61 2.32 -2.97
N SER A 297 -10.84 1.57 -4.06
CA SER A 297 -11.99 0.69 -4.18
C SER A 297 -11.59 -0.77 -3.98
N PRO A 298 -12.18 -1.50 -3.02
CA PRO A 298 -11.94 -2.93 -2.84
C PRO A 298 -12.36 -3.78 -4.04
N LEU A 299 -13.16 -3.26 -4.95
CA LEU A 299 -13.56 -3.98 -6.16
C LEU A 299 -12.41 -4.13 -7.16
N THR A 300 -11.56 -3.11 -7.26
CA THR A 300 -10.51 -3.02 -8.28
C THR A 300 -9.11 -3.03 -7.71
N THR A 301 -8.94 -2.64 -6.45
CA THR A 301 -7.65 -2.72 -5.77
C THR A 301 -7.60 -4.02 -4.99
N LYS A 302 -6.56 -4.81 -5.20
CA LYS A 302 -6.39 -6.10 -4.54
C LYS A 302 -4.97 -6.27 -4.00
N PHE A 303 -4.90 -6.70 -2.76
CA PHE A 303 -3.70 -7.26 -2.16
C PHE A 303 -3.73 -8.78 -2.43
N VAL A 304 -2.70 -9.29 -3.10
CA VAL A 304 -2.64 -10.67 -3.57
C VAL A 304 -1.50 -11.39 -2.86
N PRO A 305 -1.76 -12.12 -1.76
CA PRO A 305 -0.78 -13.02 -1.18
C PRO A 305 -0.71 -14.28 -2.03
N LYS A 306 0.51 -14.70 -2.37
CA LYS A 306 0.75 -15.95 -3.11
C LYS A 306 1.41 -17.03 -2.27
N VAL A 307 2.43 -16.65 -1.54
CA VAL A 307 3.17 -17.54 -0.63
C VAL A 307 3.16 -16.86 0.73
N ASN A 308 2.70 -17.58 1.70
CA ASN A 308 2.88 -17.29 3.10
C ASN A 308 3.28 -18.62 3.74
N SER A 309 4.58 -18.90 3.72
CA SER A 309 5.12 -20.18 4.18
C SER A 309 5.86 -19.96 5.48
N ILE A 310 5.32 -20.56 6.53
CA ILE A 310 5.92 -20.54 7.86
C ILE A 310 6.42 -21.94 8.18
N TYR A 311 7.71 -22.05 8.46
CA TYR A 311 8.35 -23.30 8.88
C TYR A 311 8.87 -23.14 10.29
N PHE A 312 8.63 -24.16 11.09
CA PHE A 312 9.11 -24.23 12.45
C PHE A 312 9.80 -25.55 12.69
N PHE A 313 11.03 -25.50 13.20
CA PHE A 313 11.85 -26.67 13.47
C PHE A 313 12.27 -26.68 14.95
N ALA A 314 12.04 -27.81 15.59
CA ALA A 314 12.50 -28.05 16.96
C ALA A 314 14.01 -28.39 16.99
N PRO A 315 14.69 -28.21 18.14
CA PRO A 315 16.07 -28.65 18.30
C PRO A 315 16.27 -30.09 17.86
N GLY A 316 17.34 -30.32 17.06
CA GLY A 316 17.64 -31.63 16.47
C GLY A 316 16.82 -32.00 15.23
N ALA A 317 15.90 -31.13 14.76
CA ALA A 317 15.16 -31.32 13.51
C ALA A 317 15.81 -30.57 12.31
N HIS A 318 16.83 -29.77 12.55
CA HIS A 318 17.60 -28.99 11.57
C HIS A 318 19.11 -29.08 11.87
N THR A 319 19.92 -28.53 10.96
CA THR A 319 21.40 -28.57 11.05
C THR A 319 22.03 -27.26 11.49
N GLU A 320 21.24 -26.24 11.80
CA GLU A 320 21.68 -24.86 12.08
C GLU A 320 22.03 -24.62 13.57
N GLY A 321 22.16 -25.70 14.38
CA GLY A 321 22.52 -25.60 15.80
C GLY A 321 21.55 -26.33 16.73
N ASP A 322 21.69 -26.16 18.05
CA ASP A 322 20.86 -26.76 19.09
C ASP A 322 19.82 -25.75 19.60
N GLY A 323 18.98 -25.28 18.69
CA GLY A 323 17.96 -24.29 18.98
C GLY A 323 16.65 -24.53 18.25
N TRP A 324 15.75 -23.58 18.42
CA TRP A 324 14.49 -23.51 17.67
C TRP A 324 14.69 -22.64 16.43
N LEU A 325 14.28 -23.12 15.27
CA LEU A 325 14.38 -22.37 14.00
C LEU A 325 13.00 -22.03 13.49
N TYR A 326 12.78 -20.74 13.22
CA TYR A 326 11.58 -20.20 12.57
C TYR A 326 11.95 -19.57 11.26
N GLN A 327 11.26 -19.92 10.21
CA GLN A 327 11.43 -19.35 8.89
C GLN A 327 10.06 -18.86 8.38
N ASN A 328 9.99 -17.61 7.96
CA ASN A 328 8.79 -17.03 7.36
C ASN A 328 9.15 -16.45 5.99
N ARG A 329 8.35 -16.79 4.98
CA ARG A 329 8.46 -16.23 3.64
C ARG A 329 7.12 -15.72 3.17
N ALA A 330 7.04 -14.43 2.88
CA ALA A 330 5.87 -13.76 2.32
C ALA A 330 6.14 -13.33 0.89
N PHE A 331 5.33 -13.79 -0.06
CA PHE A 331 5.36 -13.35 -1.43
C PHE A 331 4.01 -12.80 -1.82
N SER A 332 3.90 -11.47 -1.89
CA SER A 332 2.67 -10.74 -2.11
C SER A 332 2.90 -9.51 -2.97
N ASP A 333 1.84 -8.91 -3.50
CA ASP A 333 1.92 -7.58 -4.10
C ASP A 333 0.51 -6.95 -4.18
N VAL A 334 0.45 -5.65 -4.49
CA VAL A 334 -0.77 -4.88 -4.59
C VAL A 334 -1.01 -4.45 -6.03
N PHE A 335 -2.22 -4.69 -6.52
CA PHE A 335 -2.61 -4.36 -7.88
C PHE A 335 -3.86 -3.52 -7.91
N VAL A 336 -3.86 -2.53 -8.79
CA VAL A 336 -5.06 -1.74 -9.12
C VAL A 336 -5.50 -2.12 -10.53
N PHE A 337 -6.62 -2.82 -10.62
CA PHE A 337 -7.16 -3.29 -11.88
C PHE A 337 -7.89 -2.16 -12.62
N PRO A 338 -7.78 -2.14 -13.94
CA PRO A 338 -8.58 -1.24 -14.74
C PRO A 338 -10.09 -1.61 -14.66
N ASN A 339 -10.95 -0.63 -14.91
CA ASN A 339 -12.38 -0.88 -14.96
C ASN A 339 -12.73 -1.72 -16.21
N GLY A 340 -13.78 -2.53 -16.12
CA GLY A 340 -14.21 -3.40 -17.21
C GLY A 340 -14.89 -2.67 -18.40
N LYS A 341 -14.95 -1.33 -18.40
CA LYS A 341 -15.66 -0.56 -19.42
C LYS A 341 -14.74 -0.02 -20.51
N ASP A 342 -13.69 0.69 -20.13
CA ASP A 342 -12.79 1.42 -21.05
C ASP A 342 -11.31 1.11 -20.77
N ASN A 343 -11.03 0.07 -20.02
CA ASN A 343 -9.68 -0.41 -19.66
C ASN A 343 -8.82 0.66 -18.97
N LYS A 344 -9.47 1.56 -18.22
CA LYS A 344 -8.78 2.63 -17.47
C LYS A 344 -8.87 2.35 -15.98
N VAL A 345 -7.81 2.73 -15.27
CA VAL A 345 -7.83 2.80 -13.81
C VAL A 345 -8.47 4.13 -13.41
N ASP A 346 -9.53 4.08 -12.63
CA ASP A 346 -10.32 5.25 -12.22
C ASP A 346 -10.91 5.13 -10.81
N SER A 347 -10.37 4.21 -10.01
CA SER A 347 -10.90 3.79 -8.71
C SER A 347 -10.04 4.15 -7.52
N VAL A 348 -8.97 4.90 -7.73
CA VAL A 348 -8.01 5.33 -6.71
C VAL A 348 -7.79 6.83 -6.78
N PHE A 349 -7.48 7.44 -5.63
CA PHE A 349 -7.11 8.85 -5.52
C PHE A 349 -6.12 9.02 -4.38
N VAL A 350 -5.16 9.92 -4.53
CA VAL A 350 -4.22 10.26 -3.47
C VAL A 350 -4.02 11.78 -3.38
N ASP A 351 -3.97 12.29 -2.16
CA ASP A 351 -3.46 13.61 -1.83
C ASP A 351 -2.20 13.45 -0.99
N THR A 352 -1.09 14.02 -1.44
CA THR A 352 0.20 13.95 -0.76
C THR A 352 0.61 15.30 -0.21
N ASP A 353 1.35 15.29 0.90
CA ASP A 353 1.86 16.50 1.53
C ASP A 353 2.97 17.12 0.66
N ILE A 354 2.94 18.44 0.57
CA ILE A 354 4.05 19.22 0.02
C ILE A 354 4.86 19.72 1.22
N ALA A 355 5.93 19.06 1.54
CA ALA A 355 6.86 19.50 2.58
C ALA A 355 7.47 20.88 2.29
#